data_68ac43dac3f81318a41178b70d4bc0cb
#
_entry.id   68ac43dac3f81318a41178b70d4bc0cb
#
_cell.length_a   1.000
_cell.length_b   1.000
_cell.length_c   1.000
_cell.angle_alpha   90.00
_cell.angle_beta   90.00
_cell.angle_gamma   90.00
#
_symmetry.space_group_name_H-M   'P 1'
#
loop_
_entity.id
_entity.type
_entity.pdbx_description
1 polymer ?
#
loop_
_entity_poly.entity_id
_entity_poly.type
_entity_poly.pdbx_seq_one_letter_code
_entity_poly.pdbx_strand_id
1 'polypeptide(L)'
;MDTKAGFGLTKVLEGREWTDADEFKFELSATSENDAPMPASATVTVTNDDLSEEGKAAINFGEITYNKPGEYTYEVREVKGDAGGITYSKNVATFKVTVTVNAKGELKADVEKTSGETKFTNTYSAKTETPLTLEATKTLTGRLMADGEFKFTLSYAGHDEVLLNATNKSGKVEFGPLTYTTKSLVKLVEEDKASFDDSSDKPTWTIRYTAAEQIGKLPAGVSATVSAIDACVTVVDNGDGT
;
A
#
# COMPACT_ATOMS: atom_id res chain seq x y z
N MET A 1 5.62 -15.12 -45.78
CA MET A 1 5.14 -15.72 -44.52
C MET A 1 5.09 -14.63 -43.51
N ASP A 2 3.99 -14.48 -42.80
CA ASP A 2 3.83 -13.51 -41.74
C ASP A 2 4.69 -13.87 -40.54
N THR A 3 5.15 -12.88 -39.78
CA THR A 3 5.85 -13.06 -38.51
C THR A 3 5.05 -12.42 -37.37
N LYS A 4 5.32 -12.83 -36.13
CA LYS A 4 4.56 -12.42 -34.95
C LYS A 4 5.48 -11.93 -33.86
N ALA A 5 4.99 -11.04 -33.02
CA ALA A 5 5.69 -10.51 -31.85
C ALA A 5 4.76 -10.31 -30.65
N GLY A 6 5.33 -10.41 -29.45
CA GLY A 6 4.72 -10.07 -28.18
C GLY A 6 5.73 -9.41 -27.27
N PHE A 7 5.30 -8.78 -26.14
CA PHE A 7 6.15 -7.86 -25.39
C PHE A 7 6.64 -8.39 -24.02
N GLY A 8 6.16 -9.54 -23.54
CA GLY A 8 6.63 -10.15 -22.28
C GLY A 8 6.45 -9.26 -21.05
N LEU A 9 5.26 -8.74 -20.85
CA LEU A 9 4.92 -7.80 -19.80
C LEU A 9 4.31 -8.50 -18.57
N THR A 10 4.55 -7.96 -17.39
CA THR A 10 4.00 -8.48 -16.13
C THR A 10 3.41 -7.39 -15.25
N LYS A 11 2.35 -7.76 -14.52
CA LYS A 11 1.73 -6.96 -13.46
C LYS A 11 2.10 -7.52 -12.10
N VAL A 12 2.39 -6.63 -11.14
CA VAL A 12 2.65 -6.94 -9.73
C VAL A 12 1.85 -5.99 -8.86
N LEU A 13 1.26 -6.50 -7.78
CA LEU A 13 0.71 -5.74 -6.67
C LEU A 13 1.57 -5.98 -5.44
N GLU A 14 2.01 -4.91 -4.79
CA GLU A 14 2.77 -4.95 -3.55
C GLU A 14 1.96 -4.32 -2.40
N GLY A 15 2.17 -4.77 -1.16
CA GLY A 15 1.53 -4.22 0.03
C GLY A 15 0.32 -5.00 0.54
N ARG A 16 -0.27 -5.85 -0.26
CA ARG A 16 -1.24 -6.91 0.10
C ARG A 16 -1.33 -7.98 -1.00
N GLU A 17 -1.95 -9.08 -0.65
CA GLU A 17 -2.32 -10.09 -1.63
C GLU A 17 -3.42 -9.56 -2.57
N TRP A 18 -3.50 -10.16 -3.76
CA TRP A 18 -4.59 -9.88 -4.69
C TRP A 18 -5.91 -10.44 -4.15
N THR A 19 -6.98 -9.78 -4.51
CA THR A 19 -8.35 -10.20 -4.23
C THR A 19 -9.13 -10.38 -5.53
N ASP A 20 -10.28 -11.03 -5.47
CA ASP A 20 -11.16 -11.23 -6.63
C ASP A 20 -11.75 -9.91 -7.17
N ALA A 21 -11.64 -8.82 -6.40
CA ALA A 21 -12.06 -7.47 -6.82
C ALA A 21 -10.95 -6.69 -7.57
N ASP A 22 -9.73 -7.22 -7.63
CA ASP A 22 -8.62 -6.51 -8.28
C ASP A 22 -8.66 -6.68 -9.79
N GLU A 23 -8.79 -5.54 -10.47
CA GLU A 23 -8.76 -5.43 -11.92
C GLU A 23 -7.80 -4.32 -12.34
N PHE A 24 -6.83 -4.64 -13.19
CA PHE A 24 -5.86 -3.67 -13.73
C PHE A 24 -5.90 -3.68 -15.25
N LYS A 25 -6.26 -2.54 -15.82
CA LYS A 25 -6.41 -2.38 -17.27
C LYS A 25 -5.15 -1.79 -17.88
N PHE A 26 -4.76 -2.34 -19.03
CA PHE A 26 -3.62 -1.89 -19.82
C PHE A 26 -4.04 -1.51 -21.23
N GLU A 27 -3.37 -0.52 -21.80
CA GLU A 27 -3.55 -0.07 -23.16
C GLU A 27 -2.23 -0.18 -23.93
N LEU A 28 -2.34 -0.71 -25.15
CA LEU A 28 -1.30 -0.74 -26.16
C LEU A 28 -1.62 0.31 -27.22
N SER A 29 -0.68 1.15 -27.57
CA SER A 29 -0.78 2.13 -28.65
C SER A 29 0.42 2.05 -29.58
N ALA A 30 0.19 2.21 -30.89
CA ALA A 30 1.25 2.42 -31.85
C ALA A 30 1.63 3.90 -31.87
N THR A 31 2.93 4.19 -31.84
CA THR A 31 3.48 5.56 -31.81
C THR A 31 4.30 5.90 -33.05
N SER A 32 4.54 4.91 -33.95
CA SER A 32 5.17 5.15 -35.25
C SER A 32 4.20 5.84 -36.22
N GLU A 33 4.73 6.72 -37.10
CA GLU A 33 3.94 7.44 -38.10
C GLU A 33 3.41 6.54 -39.24
N ASN A 34 3.91 5.30 -39.34
CA ASN A 34 3.46 4.32 -40.31
C ASN A 34 2.24 3.56 -39.78
N ASP A 35 1.52 2.90 -40.68
CA ASP A 35 0.34 2.09 -40.38
C ASP A 35 0.75 0.80 -39.65
N ALA A 36 1.07 0.95 -38.35
CA ALA A 36 1.60 -0.15 -37.51
C ALA A 36 0.51 -1.19 -37.24
N PRO A 37 0.77 -2.48 -37.46
CA PRO A 37 -0.16 -3.53 -37.12
C PRO A 37 -0.48 -3.53 -35.61
N MET A 38 -1.74 -3.81 -35.29
CA MET A 38 -2.21 -3.92 -33.90
C MET A 38 -2.73 -5.33 -33.62
N PRO A 39 -2.74 -5.79 -32.37
CA PRO A 39 -3.37 -7.05 -32.00
C PRO A 39 -4.89 -6.95 -32.11
N ALA A 40 -5.60 -8.05 -31.96
CA ALA A 40 -7.08 -8.10 -32.02
C ALA A 40 -7.73 -7.19 -30.95
N SER A 41 -7.10 -7.00 -29.81
CA SER A 41 -7.48 -6.02 -28.78
C SER A 41 -6.27 -5.18 -28.38
N ALA A 42 -6.43 -3.86 -28.40
CA ALA A 42 -5.47 -2.90 -27.90
C ALA A 42 -5.58 -2.68 -26.38
N THR A 43 -6.51 -3.36 -25.72
CA THR A 43 -6.70 -3.30 -24.27
C THR A 43 -6.75 -4.72 -23.69
N VAL A 44 -6.22 -4.85 -22.48
CA VAL A 44 -6.30 -6.09 -21.68
C VAL A 44 -6.56 -5.71 -20.23
N THR A 45 -7.38 -6.51 -19.56
CA THR A 45 -7.58 -6.43 -18.11
C THR A 45 -6.92 -7.67 -17.50
N VAL A 46 -6.21 -7.45 -16.41
CA VAL A 46 -5.52 -8.48 -15.61
C VAL A 46 -6.21 -8.54 -14.26
N THR A 47 -6.53 -9.75 -13.81
CA THR A 47 -7.26 -10.05 -12.59
C THR A 47 -6.49 -11.02 -11.69
N ASN A 48 -7.04 -11.36 -10.54
CA ASN A 48 -6.50 -12.39 -9.64
C ASN A 48 -6.36 -13.76 -10.30
N ASP A 49 -7.25 -14.11 -11.24
CA ASP A 49 -7.21 -15.39 -11.96
C ASP A 49 -5.99 -15.54 -12.90
N ASP A 50 -5.33 -14.42 -13.24
CA ASP A 50 -4.16 -14.42 -14.12
C ASP A 50 -2.83 -14.60 -13.36
N LEU A 51 -2.87 -14.78 -12.02
CA LEU A 51 -1.68 -14.90 -11.19
C LEU A 51 -0.95 -16.21 -11.43
N SER A 52 0.36 -16.12 -11.58
CA SER A 52 1.27 -17.25 -11.48
C SER A 52 1.57 -17.60 -10.03
N GLU A 53 2.20 -18.76 -9.79
CA GLU A 53 2.71 -19.18 -8.46
C GLU A 53 3.69 -18.16 -7.83
N GLU A 54 4.29 -17.27 -8.65
CA GLU A 54 5.19 -16.21 -8.18
C GLU A 54 4.46 -14.90 -7.78
N GLY A 55 3.12 -14.89 -7.78
CA GLY A 55 2.32 -13.69 -7.49
C GLY A 55 2.40 -12.59 -8.55
N LYS A 56 2.73 -12.96 -9.80
CA LYS A 56 2.81 -12.07 -10.96
C LYS A 56 1.77 -12.47 -11.98
N ALA A 57 1.11 -11.51 -12.60
CA ALA A 57 0.18 -11.77 -13.69
C ALA A 57 0.76 -11.32 -15.02
N ALA A 58 0.56 -12.13 -16.09
CA ALA A 58 1.01 -11.79 -17.43
C ALA A 58 0.07 -10.76 -18.07
N ILE A 59 0.63 -9.68 -18.65
CA ILE A 59 -0.13 -8.72 -19.47
C ILE A 59 0.00 -9.16 -20.92
N ASN A 60 -1.04 -9.76 -21.47
CA ASN A 60 -1.00 -10.41 -22.77
C ASN A 60 -2.02 -9.78 -23.75
N PHE A 61 -1.56 -8.95 -24.67
CA PHE A 61 -2.38 -8.39 -25.76
C PHE A 61 -2.61 -9.35 -26.92
N GLY A 62 -2.04 -10.56 -26.84
CA GLY A 62 -1.95 -11.46 -27.96
C GLY A 62 -0.78 -11.13 -28.90
N GLU A 63 -0.72 -11.82 -30.04
CA GLU A 63 0.34 -11.65 -31.02
C GLU A 63 -0.02 -10.59 -32.06
N ILE A 64 0.95 -9.73 -32.40
CA ILE A 64 0.84 -8.80 -33.50
C ILE A 64 1.42 -9.46 -34.75
N THR A 65 0.65 -9.52 -35.84
CA THR A 65 1.06 -10.13 -37.10
C THR A 65 1.58 -9.07 -38.08
N TYR A 66 2.77 -9.27 -38.61
CA TYR A 66 3.42 -8.40 -39.58
C TYR A 66 3.50 -9.06 -40.93
N ASN A 67 3.08 -8.37 -42.00
CA ASN A 67 3.04 -8.84 -43.38
C ASN A 67 4.02 -8.10 -44.30
N LYS A 68 4.73 -7.09 -43.77
CA LYS A 68 5.73 -6.32 -44.54
C LYS A 68 6.91 -5.92 -43.63
N PRO A 69 8.13 -5.76 -44.19
CA PRO A 69 9.26 -5.25 -43.42
C PRO A 69 9.03 -3.79 -43.02
N GLY A 70 9.65 -3.39 -41.92
CA GLY A 70 9.55 -2.02 -41.42
C GLY A 70 9.97 -1.94 -39.94
N GLU A 71 9.97 -0.71 -39.44
CA GLU A 71 10.17 -0.43 -38.02
C GLU A 71 8.87 0.11 -37.43
N TYR A 72 8.43 -0.44 -36.31
CA TYR A 72 7.18 -0.14 -35.66
C TYR A 72 7.44 0.14 -34.19
N THR A 73 6.85 1.19 -33.63
CA THR A 73 7.02 1.56 -32.23
C THR A 73 5.69 1.50 -31.51
N TYR A 74 5.72 0.92 -30.31
CA TYR A 74 4.55 0.71 -29.47
C TYR A 74 4.82 1.19 -28.06
N GLU A 75 3.77 1.68 -27.41
CA GLU A 75 3.76 2.00 -25.98
C GLU A 75 2.68 1.20 -25.27
N VAL A 76 3.03 0.71 -24.08
CA VAL A 76 2.10 0.09 -23.14
C VAL A 76 2.07 0.89 -21.87
N ARG A 77 0.89 1.20 -21.38
CA ARG A 77 0.66 1.87 -20.10
C ARG A 77 -0.48 1.21 -19.33
N GLU A 78 -0.44 1.36 -18.03
CA GLU A 78 -1.57 1.03 -17.17
C GLU A 78 -2.59 2.18 -17.21
N VAL A 79 -3.86 1.85 -17.29
CA VAL A 79 -4.96 2.82 -17.15
C VAL A 79 -5.19 3.01 -15.66
N LYS A 80 -5.03 4.24 -15.17
CA LYS A 80 -5.30 4.53 -13.75
C LYS A 80 -6.76 4.25 -13.44
N GLY A 81 -7.00 3.37 -12.45
CA GLY A 81 -8.30 3.14 -11.84
C GLY A 81 -8.53 4.00 -10.59
N ASP A 82 -9.55 3.63 -9.81
CA ASP A 82 -10.02 4.33 -8.61
C ASP A 82 -10.11 3.41 -7.38
N ALA A 83 -9.50 2.22 -7.43
CA ALA A 83 -9.48 1.30 -6.28
C ALA A 83 -8.80 1.94 -5.08
N GLY A 84 -9.48 1.90 -3.94
CA GLY A 84 -9.01 2.51 -2.70
C GLY A 84 -7.68 1.91 -2.23
N GLY A 85 -6.80 2.75 -1.73
CA GLY A 85 -5.47 2.35 -1.25
C GLY A 85 -4.46 2.01 -2.34
N ILE A 86 -4.85 1.93 -3.61
CA ILE A 86 -3.96 1.57 -4.72
C ILE A 86 -3.26 2.81 -5.29
N THR A 87 -1.93 2.76 -5.31
CA THR A 87 -1.10 3.66 -6.11
C THR A 87 -0.75 2.95 -7.40
N TYR A 88 -1.33 3.43 -8.52
CA TYR A 88 -1.15 2.86 -9.85
C TYR A 88 0.23 3.17 -10.42
N SER A 89 0.77 2.23 -11.21
CA SER A 89 2.02 2.40 -11.95
C SER A 89 1.93 3.58 -12.93
N LYS A 90 3.00 4.39 -12.95
CA LYS A 90 3.19 5.45 -13.94
C LYS A 90 4.15 5.02 -15.05
N ASN A 91 4.54 3.74 -15.06
CA ASN A 91 5.44 3.19 -16.06
C ASN A 91 4.80 3.24 -17.45
N VAL A 92 5.59 3.61 -18.44
CA VAL A 92 5.26 3.50 -19.87
C VAL A 92 6.36 2.66 -20.50
N ALA A 93 6.02 1.45 -20.93
CA ALA A 93 6.95 0.55 -21.59
C ALA A 93 6.90 0.78 -23.11
N THR A 94 8.03 1.16 -23.70
CA THR A 94 8.13 1.44 -25.14
C THR A 94 8.94 0.34 -25.82
N PHE A 95 8.43 -0.15 -26.94
CA PHE A 95 9.02 -1.22 -27.73
C PHE A 95 9.19 -0.79 -29.18
N LYS A 96 10.33 -1.16 -29.76
CA LYS A 96 10.58 -1.11 -31.18
C LYS A 96 10.55 -2.52 -31.74
N VAL A 97 9.74 -2.72 -32.76
CA VAL A 97 9.70 -3.99 -33.51
C VAL A 97 10.30 -3.74 -34.88
N THR A 98 11.42 -4.41 -35.17
CA THR A 98 12.08 -4.36 -36.46
C THR A 98 11.76 -5.62 -37.25
N VAL A 99 11.03 -5.46 -38.35
CA VAL A 99 10.67 -6.57 -39.25
C VAL A 99 11.58 -6.53 -40.47
N THR A 100 12.31 -7.62 -40.70
CA THR A 100 13.27 -7.79 -41.80
C THR A 100 12.89 -8.97 -42.67
N VAL A 101 13.43 -9.01 -43.89
CA VAL A 101 13.31 -10.16 -44.81
C VAL A 101 14.62 -10.92 -44.82
N ASN A 102 14.58 -12.24 -44.55
CA ASN A 102 15.74 -13.07 -44.63
C ASN A 102 16.07 -13.48 -46.10
N ALA A 103 17.20 -14.17 -46.31
CA ALA A 103 17.64 -14.61 -47.64
C ALA A 103 16.68 -15.58 -48.33
N LYS A 104 15.72 -16.16 -47.60
CA LYS A 104 14.68 -17.08 -48.14
C LYS A 104 13.36 -16.36 -48.46
N GLY A 105 13.29 -15.02 -48.26
CA GLY A 105 12.09 -14.24 -48.45
C GLY A 105 11.08 -14.34 -47.30
N GLU A 106 11.48 -14.86 -46.11
CA GLU A 106 10.64 -14.97 -44.91
C GLU A 106 10.80 -13.74 -44.03
N LEU A 107 9.72 -13.28 -43.44
CA LEU A 107 9.74 -12.17 -42.46
C LEU A 107 10.21 -12.69 -41.10
N LYS A 108 11.02 -11.86 -40.42
CA LYS A 108 11.45 -12.04 -39.05
C LYS A 108 11.19 -10.74 -38.27
N ALA A 109 10.53 -10.84 -37.13
CA ALA A 109 10.35 -9.72 -36.20
C ALA A 109 11.31 -9.84 -35.03
N ASP A 110 12.04 -8.79 -34.75
CA ASP A 110 12.89 -8.63 -33.57
C ASP A 110 12.30 -7.52 -32.72
N VAL A 111 12.08 -7.79 -31.40
CA VAL A 111 11.47 -6.88 -30.45
C VAL A 111 12.55 -6.36 -29.51
N GLU A 112 12.67 -5.06 -29.39
CA GLU A 112 13.55 -4.36 -28.48
C GLU A 112 12.75 -3.46 -27.55
N LYS A 113 12.95 -3.57 -26.22
CA LYS A 113 12.45 -2.59 -25.27
C LYS A 113 13.36 -1.37 -25.29
N THR A 114 12.83 -0.22 -25.67
CA THR A 114 13.60 1.04 -25.82
C THR A 114 13.48 1.95 -24.60
N SER A 115 12.38 1.85 -23.84
CA SER A 115 12.14 2.66 -22.65
C SER A 115 11.21 1.96 -21.66
N GLY A 116 11.20 2.45 -20.42
CA GLY A 116 10.35 1.94 -19.34
C GLY A 116 10.73 0.54 -18.87
N GLU A 117 9.92 -0.02 -18.00
CA GLU A 117 10.08 -1.38 -17.47
C GLU A 117 9.02 -2.33 -18.04
N THR A 118 9.35 -3.61 -18.16
CA THR A 118 8.39 -4.65 -18.53
C THR A 118 7.46 -5.06 -17.39
N LYS A 119 7.81 -4.65 -16.16
CA LYS A 119 7.05 -4.87 -14.94
C LYS A 119 6.27 -3.63 -14.54
N PHE A 120 4.95 -3.75 -14.39
CA PHE A 120 4.06 -2.71 -13.87
C PHE A 120 3.72 -3.04 -12.43
N THR A 121 4.23 -2.23 -11.49
CA THR A 121 4.01 -2.43 -10.06
C THR A 121 3.03 -1.40 -9.54
N ASN A 122 1.94 -1.87 -8.92
CA ASN A 122 1.08 -1.05 -8.07
C ASN A 122 1.41 -1.34 -6.62
N THR A 123 1.19 -0.34 -5.76
CA THR A 123 1.36 -0.51 -4.32
C THR A 123 0.06 -0.23 -3.61
N TYR A 124 -0.30 -1.10 -2.68
CA TYR A 124 -1.42 -0.91 -1.77
C TYR A 124 -0.95 -0.35 -0.44
N SER A 125 -1.74 0.54 0.15
CA SER A 125 -1.58 0.99 1.54
C SER A 125 -2.92 1.49 2.08
N ALA A 126 -3.31 0.99 3.24
CA ALA A 126 -4.42 1.53 4.03
C ALA A 126 -3.92 2.55 5.05
N LYS A 127 -4.82 3.42 5.49
CA LYS A 127 -4.58 4.41 6.55
C LYS A 127 -5.86 4.65 7.36
N THR A 128 -5.72 4.98 8.64
CA THR A 128 -6.87 5.45 9.43
C THR A 128 -7.46 6.71 8.83
N GLU A 129 -8.77 6.71 8.58
CA GLU A 129 -9.51 7.88 8.09
C GLU A 129 -9.66 8.94 9.19
N THR A 130 -10.01 8.50 10.40
CA THR A 130 -10.22 9.38 11.56
C THR A 130 -9.15 9.07 12.60
N PRO A 131 -8.34 10.08 13.01
CA PRO A 131 -7.38 9.91 14.07
C PRO A 131 -8.03 9.47 15.38
N LEU A 132 -7.40 8.55 16.08
CA LEU A 132 -7.84 8.07 17.39
C LEU A 132 -7.29 8.95 18.50
N THR A 133 -8.10 9.23 19.51
CA THR A 133 -7.67 9.80 20.80
C THR A 133 -8.00 8.81 21.91
N LEU A 134 -7.00 8.43 22.70
CA LEU A 134 -7.21 7.64 23.90
C LEU A 134 -7.53 8.60 25.07
N GLU A 135 -8.62 8.33 25.77
CA GLU A 135 -9.10 9.16 26.86
C GLU A 135 -8.99 8.40 28.20
N ALA A 136 -8.57 9.12 29.24
CA ALA A 136 -8.61 8.67 30.63
C ALA A 136 -9.19 9.76 31.52
N THR A 137 -9.62 9.38 32.72
CA THR A 137 -10.14 10.33 33.73
C THR A 137 -9.18 10.42 34.91
N LYS A 138 -8.80 11.64 35.27
CA LYS A 138 -8.10 11.94 36.51
C LYS A 138 -9.07 12.47 37.55
N THR A 139 -9.05 11.87 38.72
CA THR A 139 -9.79 12.37 39.90
C THR A 139 -8.82 12.75 41.00
N LEU A 140 -9.17 13.78 41.77
CA LEU A 140 -8.47 14.20 42.99
C LEU A 140 -9.48 14.31 44.11
N THR A 141 -9.18 13.73 45.26
CA THR A 141 -9.99 13.86 46.48
C THR A 141 -9.36 14.85 47.46
N GLY A 142 -10.19 15.52 48.27
CA GLY A 142 -9.74 16.41 49.35
C GLY A 142 -9.62 17.88 48.94
N ARG A 143 -9.47 18.21 47.63
CA ARG A 143 -9.51 19.56 47.09
C ARG A 143 -9.85 19.60 45.62
N LEU A 144 -10.08 20.80 45.10
CA LEU A 144 -10.26 20.97 43.65
C LEU A 144 -8.94 20.74 42.91
N MET A 145 -9.06 20.16 41.74
CA MET A 145 -7.97 19.88 40.82
C MET A 145 -7.88 21.01 39.80
N ALA A 146 -6.68 21.57 39.59
CA ALA A 146 -6.44 22.54 38.52
C ALA A 146 -6.11 21.85 37.19
N ASP A 147 -6.41 22.51 36.08
CA ASP A 147 -6.01 22.06 34.77
C ASP A 147 -4.48 22.10 34.62
N GLY A 148 -3.91 21.07 34.00
CA GLY A 148 -2.46 20.93 33.83
C GLY A 148 -1.65 20.55 35.06
N GLU A 149 -2.32 20.30 36.20
CA GLU A 149 -1.67 19.99 37.46
C GLU A 149 -0.97 18.64 37.46
N PHE A 150 -1.56 17.65 36.80
CA PHE A 150 -1.05 16.27 36.72
C PHE A 150 -0.52 15.99 35.32
N LYS A 151 0.62 15.31 35.26
CA LYS A 151 1.32 14.95 34.01
C LYS A 151 1.28 13.46 33.77
N PHE A 152 1.08 13.09 32.51
CA PHE A 152 0.94 11.72 32.08
C PHE A 152 1.80 11.45 30.86
N THR A 153 2.20 10.21 30.69
CA THR A 153 2.88 9.68 29.50
C THR A 153 2.10 8.56 28.92
N LEU A 154 2.15 8.41 27.59
CA LEU A 154 1.72 7.23 26.86
C LEU A 154 2.96 6.56 26.26
N SER A 155 3.10 5.26 26.46
CA SER A 155 4.11 4.41 25.83
C SER A 155 3.46 3.16 25.24
N TYR A 156 4.18 2.43 24.40
CA TYR A 156 3.78 1.06 24.07
C TYR A 156 3.98 0.18 25.30
N ALA A 157 3.06 -0.76 25.55
CA ALA A 157 3.14 -1.63 26.72
C ALA A 157 4.42 -2.48 26.68
N GLY A 158 5.16 -2.48 27.80
CA GLY A 158 6.46 -3.16 27.90
C GLY A 158 7.64 -2.36 27.33
N HIS A 159 7.44 -1.14 26.85
CA HIS A 159 8.50 -0.27 26.34
C HIS A 159 8.57 1.03 27.14
N ASP A 160 9.80 1.47 27.47
CA ASP A 160 10.05 2.67 28.27
C ASP A 160 10.00 3.99 27.46
N GLU A 161 10.02 3.88 26.12
CA GLU A 161 9.98 5.05 25.22
C GLU A 161 8.65 5.76 25.32
N VAL A 162 8.68 7.06 25.67
CA VAL A 162 7.50 7.90 25.75
C VAL A 162 7.07 8.31 24.33
N LEU A 163 5.87 7.89 23.95
CA LEU A 163 5.25 8.22 22.66
C LEU A 163 4.59 9.61 22.72
N LEU A 164 3.77 9.85 23.74
CA LEU A 164 3.04 11.10 23.95
C LEU A 164 3.07 11.54 25.40
N ASN A 165 2.96 12.86 25.61
CA ASN A 165 2.75 13.47 26.91
C ASN A 165 1.38 14.12 26.96
N ALA A 166 0.71 14.06 28.10
CA ALA A 166 -0.57 14.70 28.33
C ALA A 166 -0.64 15.33 29.73
N THR A 167 -1.61 16.20 29.92
CA THR A 167 -1.98 16.76 31.23
C THR A 167 -3.49 16.67 31.42
N ASN A 168 -3.95 16.71 32.66
CA ASN A 168 -5.38 16.78 32.92
C ASN A 168 -5.96 18.14 32.50
N LYS A 169 -7.17 18.09 31.92
CA LYS A 169 -7.99 19.26 31.61
C LYS A 169 -9.45 18.94 31.95
N SER A 170 -10.02 19.68 32.88
CA SER A 170 -11.39 19.44 33.39
C SER A 170 -11.61 17.95 33.78
N GLY A 171 -10.59 17.33 34.42
CA GLY A 171 -10.61 15.94 34.81
C GLY A 171 -10.33 14.91 33.72
N LYS A 172 -10.25 15.31 32.46
CA LYS A 172 -9.88 14.43 31.32
C LYS A 172 -8.39 14.44 31.08
N VAL A 173 -7.86 13.33 30.57
CA VAL A 173 -6.51 13.17 30.05
C VAL A 173 -6.64 12.57 28.66
N GLU A 174 -6.12 13.25 27.63
CA GLU A 174 -6.26 12.86 26.24
C GLU A 174 -4.89 12.64 25.59
N PHE A 175 -4.72 11.49 24.94
CA PHE A 175 -3.53 11.13 24.17
C PHE A 175 -3.91 10.95 22.70
N GLY A 176 -3.39 11.82 21.86
CA GLY A 176 -3.68 11.79 20.42
C GLY A 176 -3.24 13.08 19.74
N PRO A 177 -3.46 13.17 18.44
CA PRO A 177 -4.07 12.16 17.58
C PRO A 177 -3.13 10.97 17.32
N LEU A 178 -3.65 9.74 17.31
CA LEU A 178 -2.98 8.53 16.88
C LEU A 178 -3.49 8.16 15.48
N THR A 179 -2.58 7.94 14.55
CA THR A 179 -2.88 7.54 13.17
C THR A 179 -2.02 6.36 12.77
N TYR A 180 -2.58 5.48 11.96
CA TYR A 180 -1.88 4.29 11.48
C TYR A 180 -1.93 4.21 9.97
N THR A 181 -0.90 3.63 9.39
CA THR A 181 -0.86 3.17 7.99
C THR A 181 -0.39 1.72 7.99
N THR A 182 -0.72 0.96 6.96
CA THR A 182 -0.23 -0.43 6.83
C THR A 182 1.28 -0.49 7.05
N LYS A 183 2.03 0.43 6.45
CA LYS A 183 3.50 0.51 6.63
C LYS A 183 3.92 0.75 8.08
N SER A 184 3.23 1.65 8.80
CA SER A 184 3.58 1.93 10.21
C SER A 184 3.23 0.75 11.11
N LEU A 185 2.14 0.03 10.81
CA LEU A 185 1.71 -1.14 11.55
C LEU A 185 2.69 -2.32 11.39
N VAL A 186 3.14 -2.59 10.16
CA VAL A 186 4.19 -3.60 9.90
C VAL A 186 5.44 -3.29 10.72
N LYS A 187 5.89 -2.03 10.72
CA LYS A 187 7.05 -1.62 11.53
C LYS A 187 6.83 -1.82 13.02
N LEU A 188 5.63 -1.55 13.55
CA LEU A 188 5.33 -1.80 14.96
C LEU A 188 5.40 -3.29 15.31
N VAL A 189 5.03 -4.19 14.40
CA VAL A 189 5.18 -5.64 14.59
C VAL A 189 6.65 -6.03 14.61
N GLU A 190 7.46 -5.50 13.68
CA GLU A 190 8.92 -5.74 13.66
C GLU A 190 9.64 -5.25 14.93
N GLU A 191 9.12 -4.20 15.56
CA GLU A 191 9.64 -3.63 16.80
C GLU A 191 9.03 -4.24 18.09
N ASP A 192 8.23 -5.31 17.98
CA ASP A 192 7.51 -5.97 19.11
C ASP A 192 6.55 -5.03 19.87
N LYS A 193 6.01 -4.01 19.18
CA LYS A 193 5.07 -3.01 19.70
C LYS A 193 3.62 -3.28 19.33
N ALA A 194 3.39 -4.22 18.40
CA ALA A 194 2.08 -4.69 17.98
C ALA A 194 2.11 -6.17 17.62
N SER A 195 0.97 -6.84 17.72
CA SER A 195 0.76 -8.16 17.14
C SER A 195 -0.06 -8.07 15.86
N PHE A 196 0.16 -9.00 14.94
CA PHE A 196 -0.55 -9.13 13.68
C PHE A 196 -1.30 -10.46 13.63
N ASP A 197 -2.52 -10.44 13.11
CA ASP A 197 -3.37 -11.60 12.90
C ASP A 197 -3.98 -11.53 11.49
N ASP A 198 -3.66 -12.50 10.65
CA ASP A 198 -4.18 -12.71 9.30
C ASP A 198 -5.12 -13.93 9.20
N SER A 199 -5.44 -14.56 10.34
CA SER A 199 -6.32 -15.73 10.38
C SER A 199 -7.79 -15.41 10.12
N SER A 200 -8.16 -14.12 10.15
CA SER A 200 -9.48 -13.61 9.81
C SER A 200 -9.54 -13.09 8.36
N ASP A 201 -10.75 -12.87 7.83
CA ASP A 201 -10.97 -12.34 6.48
C ASP A 201 -10.28 -10.98 6.24
N LYS A 202 -9.89 -10.28 7.32
CA LYS A 202 -9.27 -8.97 7.27
C LYS A 202 -8.01 -8.93 8.12
N PRO A 203 -6.89 -8.44 7.57
CA PRO A 203 -5.66 -8.20 8.33
C PRO A 203 -5.92 -7.32 9.54
N THR A 204 -5.50 -7.77 10.72
CA THR A 204 -5.81 -7.10 11.99
C THR A 204 -4.54 -6.94 12.82
N TRP A 205 -4.32 -5.73 13.34
CA TRP A 205 -3.23 -5.41 14.26
C TRP A 205 -3.79 -5.06 15.63
N THR A 206 -3.11 -5.53 16.65
CA THR A 206 -3.41 -5.19 18.04
C THR A 206 -2.22 -4.47 18.66
N ILE A 207 -2.42 -3.21 19.10
CA ILE A 207 -1.43 -2.38 19.73
C ILE A 207 -1.83 -2.20 21.21
N ARG A 208 -0.91 -2.44 22.13
CA ARG A 208 -1.12 -2.23 23.56
C ARG A 208 -0.36 -1.00 24.02
N TYR A 209 -1.03 -0.13 24.76
CA TYR A 209 -0.47 1.09 25.32
C TYR A 209 -0.55 1.06 26.84
N THR A 210 0.40 1.71 27.47
CA THR A 210 0.38 2.02 28.91
C THR A 210 0.36 3.54 29.09
N ALA A 211 -0.70 4.05 29.70
CA ALA A 211 -0.79 5.43 30.13
C ALA A 211 -0.39 5.53 31.62
N ALA A 212 0.64 6.30 31.93
CA ALA A 212 1.20 6.39 33.27
C ALA A 212 1.18 7.82 33.81
N GLU A 213 0.80 8.02 35.08
CA GLU A 213 0.97 9.27 35.79
C GLU A 213 2.42 9.47 36.20
N GLN A 214 2.98 10.65 36.00
CA GLN A 214 4.34 11.01 36.41
C GLN A 214 4.37 11.26 37.94
N ILE A 215 4.39 10.17 38.73
CA ILE A 215 4.29 10.23 40.20
C ILE A 215 5.42 11.03 40.86
N GLY A 216 6.63 11.08 40.26
CA GLY A 216 7.74 11.91 40.76
C GLY A 216 7.54 13.43 40.59
N LYS A 217 6.42 13.86 39.95
CA LYS A 217 6.05 15.27 39.75
C LYS A 217 4.70 15.61 40.38
N LEU A 218 4.25 14.79 41.34
CA LEU A 218 3.01 15.09 42.06
C LEU A 218 3.16 16.31 42.96
N PRO A 219 2.09 17.11 43.13
CA PRO A 219 2.06 18.22 44.08
C PRO A 219 2.27 17.73 45.53
N ALA A 220 2.80 18.61 46.38
CA ALA A 220 3.03 18.29 47.79
C ALA A 220 1.73 17.86 48.49
N GLY A 221 1.80 16.73 49.25
CA GLY A 221 0.65 16.20 49.97
C GLY A 221 -0.33 15.38 49.10
N VAL A 222 0.00 15.13 47.83
CA VAL A 222 -0.78 14.26 46.92
C VAL A 222 -0.06 12.93 46.75
N SER A 223 -0.82 11.84 46.81
CA SER A 223 -0.36 10.50 46.47
C SER A 223 -1.25 9.87 45.37
N ALA A 224 -0.67 9.09 44.47
CA ALA A 224 -1.40 8.36 43.48
C ALA A 224 -1.83 6.98 44.02
N THR A 225 -3.09 6.59 43.76
CA THR A 225 -3.60 5.25 44.08
C THR A 225 -3.48 4.30 42.89
N VAL A 226 -3.51 4.85 41.66
CA VAL A 226 -3.26 4.14 40.38
C VAL A 226 -2.22 4.95 39.63
N SER A 227 -1.11 4.32 39.29
CA SER A 227 0.00 5.01 38.60
C SER A 227 0.02 4.76 37.09
N ALA A 228 -0.59 3.68 36.64
CA ALA A 228 -0.67 3.32 35.21
C ALA A 228 -1.94 2.55 34.89
N ILE A 229 -2.41 2.68 33.66
CA ILE A 229 -3.52 1.94 33.07
C ILE A 229 -3.14 1.51 31.65
N ASP A 230 -3.62 0.34 31.25
CA ASP A 230 -3.39 -0.19 29.91
C ASP A 230 -4.58 0.06 29.00
N ALA A 231 -4.30 0.30 27.74
CA ALA A 231 -5.28 0.42 26.66
C ALA A 231 -4.90 -0.52 25.51
N CYS A 232 -5.90 -1.08 24.86
CA CYS A 232 -5.73 -1.93 23.69
C CYS A 232 -6.43 -1.29 22.50
N VAL A 233 -5.71 -1.13 21.39
CA VAL A 233 -6.21 -0.60 20.13
C VAL A 233 -6.14 -1.71 19.08
N THR A 234 -7.28 -1.99 18.45
CA THR A 234 -7.36 -2.89 17.30
C THR A 234 -7.52 -2.08 16.03
N VAL A 235 -6.66 -2.32 15.05
CA VAL A 235 -6.69 -1.69 13.72
C VAL A 235 -6.95 -2.79 12.70
N VAL A 236 -7.97 -2.60 11.85
CA VAL A 236 -8.38 -3.55 10.83
C VAL A 236 -8.21 -2.91 9.46
N ASP A 237 -7.56 -3.58 8.52
CA ASP A 237 -7.49 -3.17 7.13
C ASP A 237 -8.75 -3.67 6.40
N ASN A 238 -9.54 -2.74 5.85
CA ASN A 238 -10.78 -3.08 5.14
C ASN A 238 -10.54 -3.52 3.68
N GLY A 239 -9.30 -3.45 3.18
CA GLY A 239 -8.97 -3.82 1.80
C GLY A 239 -9.27 -2.72 0.77
N ASP A 240 -9.84 -1.60 1.19
CA ASP A 240 -10.26 -0.46 0.36
C ASP A 240 -9.43 0.81 0.60
N GLY A 241 -8.31 0.68 1.31
CA GLY A 241 -7.43 1.79 1.66
C GLY A 241 -7.71 2.41 3.03
N THR A 242 -8.67 1.87 3.76
CA THR A 242 -9.02 2.32 5.11
C THR A 242 -8.83 1.24 6.15
#